data_354e8db90671d4aec967009858282bb5
#
_entry.id   354e8db90671d4aec967009858282bb5
#
_cell.length_a   1.000
_cell.length_b   1.000
_cell.length_c   1.000
_cell.angle_alpha   90.00
_cell.angle_beta   90.00
_cell.angle_gamma   90.00
#
_symmetry.space_group_name_H-M   'P 1'
#
loop_
_entity.id
_entity.type
_entity.pdbx_description
1 polymer ?
#
loop_
_entity_poly.entity_id
_entity_poly.type
_entity_poly.pdbx_seq_one_letter_code
_entity_poly.pdbx_strand_id
1 'polypeptide(L)'
;MKRIVCLASGRGSNFLAVLSEIESGTIHGRCVGLIVDREGTGAAHIAEEHGIPVSLIDYSSFSAKEEYEEELLRTLRLLDPDLIVLAGYMKILGSAIIREYKGMIMNIHPSLLPAFPGLSAQKQALAYGVKVSGCTVHFVDEGTDTGPIVLQRCVLVLDDDDEERLSARILAEEHIALPEAVALFCSDQITLRERLVLRNQKPGPGQVPGSMTEGSRL
;
A
#
# COMPACT_ATOMS: atom_id res chain seq x y z
N MET A 1 -2.32 -18.63 -5.23
CA MET A 1 -2.48 -17.25 -5.76
C MET A 1 -2.98 -16.40 -4.61
N LYS A 2 -2.27 -15.33 -4.26
CA LYS A 2 -2.59 -14.46 -3.11
C LYS A 2 -3.90 -13.70 -3.34
N ARG A 3 -4.71 -13.57 -2.30
CA ARG A 3 -5.99 -12.85 -2.28
C ARG A 3 -5.72 -11.41 -1.85
N ILE A 4 -6.06 -10.45 -2.70
CA ILE A 4 -5.82 -9.03 -2.48
C ILE A 4 -7.16 -8.33 -2.28
N VAL A 5 -7.27 -7.54 -1.21
CA VAL A 5 -8.37 -6.60 -0.98
C VAL A 5 -7.80 -5.20 -1.04
N CYS A 6 -8.42 -4.33 -1.84
CA CYS A 6 -8.03 -2.92 -1.90
C CYS A 6 -9.02 -2.06 -1.11
N LEU A 7 -8.52 -1.02 -0.45
CA LEU A 7 -9.31 0.02 0.19
C LEU A 7 -9.03 1.35 -0.50
N ALA A 8 -10.09 2.11 -0.85
CA ALA A 8 -9.95 3.40 -1.52
C ALA A 8 -11.03 4.38 -1.10
N SER A 9 -10.71 5.68 -1.09
CA SER A 9 -11.65 6.77 -0.72
C SER A 9 -11.89 7.76 -1.87
N GLY A 10 -11.27 7.59 -3.05
CA GLY A 10 -11.27 8.61 -4.08
C GLY A 10 -11.26 8.09 -5.52
N ARG A 11 -10.45 8.73 -6.36
CA ARG A 11 -10.40 8.50 -7.83
C ARG A 11 -10.05 7.08 -8.25
N GLY A 12 -9.28 6.35 -7.44
CA GLY A 12 -8.94 4.95 -7.70
C GLY A 12 -7.76 4.72 -8.64
N SER A 13 -6.95 5.74 -8.98
CA SER A 13 -5.85 5.57 -9.93
C SER A 13 -4.77 4.58 -9.43
N ASN A 14 -4.44 4.59 -8.14
CA ASN A 14 -3.55 3.60 -7.53
C ASN A 14 -4.16 2.19 -7.50
N PHE A 15 -5.48 2.09 -7.28
CA PHE A 15 -6.20 0.83 -7.39
C PHE A 15 -6.15 0.28 -8.82
N LEU A 16 -6.41 1.13 -9.83
CA LEU A 16 -6.34 0.76 -11.24
C LEU A 16 -4.93 0.28 -11.62
N ALA A 17 -3.88 0.97 -11.14
CA ALA A 17 -2.50 0.55 -11.41
C ALA A 17 -2.21 -0.87 -10.88
N VAL A 18 -2.64 -1.19 -9.66
CA VAL A 18 -2.50 -2.55 -9.11
C VAL A 18 -3.33 -3.56 -9.90
N LEU A 19 -4.58 -3.22 -10.24
CA LEU A 19 -5.49 -4.11 -10.96
C LEU A 19 -4.97 -4.44 -12.36
N SER A 20 -4.46 -3.45 -13.10
CA SER A 20 -3.84 -3.64 -14.42
C SER A 20 -2.67 -4.63 -14.38
N GLU A 21 -1.83 -4.57 -13.33
CA GLU A 21 -0.70 -5.50 -13.18
C GLU A 21 -1.13 -6.91 -12.70
N ILE A 22 -2.28 -7.03 -12.05
CA ILE A 22 -2.91 -8.33 -11.79
C ILE A 22 -3.42 -8.94 -13.11
N GLU A 23 -4.12 -8.16 -13.93
CA GLU A 23 -4.69 -8.61 -15.19
C GLU A 23 -3.62 -8.96 -16.24
N SER A 24 -2.50 -8.23 -16.27
CA SER A 24 -1.35 -8.56 -17.11
C SER A 24 -0.61 -9.82 -16.68
N GLY A 25 -0.86 -10.31 -15.46
CA GLY A 25 -0.16 -11.46 -14.87
C GLY A 25 1.19 -11.12 -14.23
N THR A 26 1.58 -9.84 -14.17
CA THR A 26 2.80 -9.38 -13.46
C THR A 26 2.68 -9.62 -11.95
N ILE A 27 1.48 -9.35 -11.39
CA ILE A 27 1.16 -9.66 -10.00
C ILE A 27 0.51 -11.04 -9.90
N HIS A 28 1.18 -12.00 -9.28
CA HIS A 28 0.66 -13.34 -9.04
C HIS A 28 -0.38 -13.37 -7.90
N GLY A 29 -1.40 -12.53 -8.03
CA GLY A 29 -2.49 -12.36 -7.09
C GLY A 29 -3.85 -12.27 -7.78
N ARG A 30 -4.90 -12.20 -6.98
CA ARG A 30 -6.26 -11.96 -7.44
C ARG A 30 -6.87 -10.88 -6.55
N CYS A 31 -7.41 -9.82 -7.15
CA CYS A 31 -8.26 -8.87 -6.44
C CYS A 31 -9.60 -9.55 -6.13
N VAL A 32 -9.90 -9.75 -4.85
CA VAL A 32 -11.12 -10.42 -4.39
C VAL A 32 -12.19 -9.44 -3.93
N GLY A 33 -11.85 -8.15 -3.80
CA GLY A 33 -12.81 -7.10 -3.48
C GLY A 33 -12.15 -5.74 -3.33
N LEU A 34 -12.96 -4.72 -3.52
CA LEU A 34 -12.68 -3.33 -3.19
C LEU A 34 -13.60 -2.90 -2.06
N ILE A 35 -13.05 -2.24 -1.03
CA ILE A 35 -13.83 -1.59 0.02
C ILE A 35 -13.71 -0.08 -0.16
N VAL A 36 -14.82 0.64 -0.15
CA VAL A 36 -14.88 2.10 -0.24
C VAL A 36 -15.63 2.67 0.98
N ASP A 37 -15.18 3.84 1.45
CA ASP A 37 -15.69 4.52 2.66
C ASP A 37 -16.81 5.53 2.39
N ARG A 38 -17.24 5.65 1.13
CA ARG A 38 -18.32 6.52 0.66
C ARG A 38 -18.81 6.12 -0.71
N GLU A 39 -20.02 6.56 -1.05
CA GLU A 39 -20.60 6.40 -2.38
C GLU A 39 -19.89 7.24 -3.46
N GLY A 40 -20.08 6.85 -4.72
CA GLY A 40 -19.69 7.64 -5.90
C GLY A 40 -18.18 7.79 -6.08
N THR A 41 -17.36 6.92 -5.51
CA THR A 41 -15.91 6.95 -5.73
C THR A 41 -15.55 6.46 -7.13
N GLY A 42 -14.54 7.09 -7.76
CA GLY A 42 -14.01 6.59 -9.04
C GLY A 42 -13.44 5.17 -8.90
N ALA A 43 -12.92 4.80 -7.72
CA ALA A 43 -12.46 3.45 -7.45
C ALA A 43 -13.58 2.40 -7.56
N ALA A 44 -14.80 2.71 -7.06
CA ALA A 44 -15.94 1.81 -7.17
C ALA A 44 -16.35 1.60 -8.63
N HIS A 45 -16.38 2.68 -9.42
CA HIS A 45 -16.67 2.61 -10.85
C HIS A 45 -15.65 1.75 -11.61
N ILE A 46 -14.35 1.94 -11.35
CA ILE A 46 -13.29 1.10 -11.92
C ILE A 46 -13.52 -0.38 -11.54
N ALA A 47 -13.84 -0.66 -10.28
CA ALA A 47 -14.07 -2.03 -9.82
C ALA A 47 -15.25 -2.70 -10.54
N GLU A 48 -16.35 -1.97 -10.72
CA GLU A 48 -17.54 -2.43 -11.46
C GLU A 48 -17.20 -2.75 -12.92
N GLU A 49 -16.47 -1.87 -13.62
CA GLU A 49 -16.03 -2.09 -15.01
C GLU A 49 -15.16 -3.35 -15.16
N HIS A 50 -14.37 -3.68 -14.14
CA HIS A 50 -13.49 -4.85 -14.12
C HIS A 50 -14.09 -6.08 -13.43
N GLY A 51 -15.38 -6.03 -13.04
CA GLY A 51 -16.08 -7.16 -12.40
C GLY A 51 -15.54 -7.52 -10.99
N ILE A 52 -14.94 -6.54 -10.29
CA ILE A 52 -14.46 -6.71 -8.92
C ILE A 52 -15.60 -6.39 -7.94
N PRO A 53 -15.91 -7.27 -6.98
CA PRO A 53 -16.93 -6.99 -5.97
C PRO A 53 -16.60 -5.75 -5.16
N VAL A 54 -17.58 -4.85 -4.99
CA VAL A 54 -17.43 -3.63 -4.19
C VAL A 54 -18.23 -3.77 -2.89
N SER A 55 -17.58 -3.47 -1.77
CA SER A 55 -18.21 -3.33 -0.46
C SER A 55 -18.19 -1.85 -0.06
N LEU A 56 -19.38 -1.23 -0.04
CA LEU A 56 -19.52 0.11 0.51
C LEU A 56 -19.69 0.01 2.03
N ILE A 57 -18.78 0.63 2.78
CA ILE A 57 -18.89 0.84 4.22
C ILE A 57 -18.84 2.35 4.44
N ASP A 58 -20.01 2.99 4.31
CA ASP A 58 -20.10 4.44 4.37
C ASP A 58 -19.77 4.94 5.79
N TYR A 59 -18.61 5.59 5.92
CA TYR A 59 -18.14 6.12 7.18
C TYR A 59 -19.14 7.08 7.85
N SER A 60 -19.92 7.82 7.06
CA SER A 60 -20.91 8.79 7.54
C SER A 60 -22.16 8.15 8.14
N SER A 61 -22.40 6.87 7.88
CA SER A 61 -23.56 6.13 8.38
C SER A 61 -23.38 5.59 9.81
N PHE A 62 -22.18 5.68 10.38
CA PHE A 62 -21.86 5.19 11.71
C PHE A 62 -21.84 6.32 12.75
N SER A 63 -22.32 6.03 13.95
CA SER A 63 -22.35 6.98 15.05
C SER A 63 -21.00 7.11 15.76
N ALA A 64 -20.18 6.05 15.69
CA ALA A 64 -18.87 5.98 16.29
C ALA A 64 -17.86 5.32 15.35
N LYS A 65 -16.58 5.70 15.51
CA LYS A 65 -15.47 5.12 14.73
C LYS A 65 -15.36 3.61 14.97
N GLU A 66 -15.59 3.18 16.18
CA GLU A 66 -15.51 1.79 16.62
C GLU A 66 -16.50 0.90 15.85
N GLU A 67 -17.74 1.36 15.66
CA GLU A 67 -18.77 0.65 14.89
C GLU A 67 -18.35 0.48 13.41
N TYR A 68 -17.80 1.53 12.83
CA TYR A 68 -17.24 1.49 11.47
C TYR A 68 -16.11 0.47 11.36
N GLU A 69 -15.18 0.48 12.32
CA GLU A 69 -14.02 -0.42 12.34
C GLU A 69 -14.43 -1.89 12.55
N GLU A 70 -15.47 -2.16 13.35
CA GLU A 70 -16.03 -3.49 13.52
C GLU A 70 -16.61 -4.03 12.22
N GLU A 71 -17.37 -3.19 11.48
CA GLU A 71 -17.93 -3.57 10.19
C GLU A 71 -16.83 -3.77 9.13
N LEU A 72 -15.82 -2.90 9.11
CA LEU A 72 -14.66 -3.05 8.24
C LEU A 72 -13.92 -4.36 8.52
N LEU A 73 -13.67 -4.66 9.80
CA LEU A 73 -13.01 -5.91 10.20
C LEU A 73 -13.83 -7.13 9.83
N ARG A 74 -15.17 -7.09 10.04
CA ARG A 74 -16.09 -8.16 9.64
C ARG A 74 -16.02 -8.41 8.12
N THR A 75 -16.04 -7.35 7.33
CA THR A 75 -15.96 -7.43 5.86
C THR A 75 -14.61 -7.97 5.40
N LEU A 76 -13.51 -7.54 6.00
CA LEU A 76 -12.18 -8.07 5.72
C LEU A 76 -12.08 -9.57 6.00
N ARG A 77 -12.63 -10.03 7.13
CA ARG A 77 -12.67 -11.48 7.49
C ARG A 77 -13.46 -12.30 6.48
N LEU A 78 -14.57 -11.78 5.96
CA LEU A 78 -15.37 -12.45 4.92
C LEU A 78 -14.61 -12.53 3.58
N LEU A 79 -13.85 -11.51 3.25
CA LEU A 79 -13.04 -11.48 2.03
C LEU A 79 -11.76 -12.30 2.15
N ASP A 80 -11.31 -12.61 3.37
CA ASP A 80 -10.14 -13.46 3.69
C ASP A 80 -8.89 -13.08 2.86
N PRO A 81 -8.35 -11.85 3.00
CA PRO A 81 -7.19 -11.41 2.23
C PRO A 81 -5.87 -11.95 2.75
N ASP A 82 -4.95 -12.28 1.84
CA ASP A 82 -3.53 -12.43 2.13
C ASP A 82 -2.82 -11.07 2.20
N LEU A 83 -3.35 -10.06 1.49
CA LEU A 83 -2.83 -8.70 1.46
C LEU A 83 -3.97 -7.67 1.36
N ILE A 84 -3.89 -6.66 2.19
CA ILE A 84 -4.73 -5.46 2.14
C ILE A 84 -3.89 -4.32 1.56
N VAL A 85 -4.40 -3.65 0.52
CA VAL A 85 -3.72 -2.52 -0.13
C VAL A 85 -4.53 -1.24 0.08
N LEU A 86 -3.94 -0.28 0.78
CA LEU A 86 -4.52 1.06 0.92
C LEU A 86 -4.14 1.89 -0.30
N ALA A 87 -5.05 1.96 -1.27
CA ALA A 87 -4.86 2.64 -2.56
C ALA A 87 -5.52 4.02 -2.54
N GLY A 88 -4.99 4.93 -1.73
CA GLY A 88 -5.61 6.24 -1.50
C GLY A 88 -6.80 6.18 -0.54
N TYR A 89 -6.71 5.36 0.48
CA TYR A 89 -7.68 5.27 1.57
C TYR A 89 -7.40 6.33 2.63
N MET A 90 -8.42 7.15 2.96
CA MET A 90 -8.24 8.37 3.77
C MET A 90 -8.59 8.20 5.25
N LYS A 91 -8.91 6.99 5.70
CA LYS A 91 -9.20 6.72 7.10
C LYS A 91 -8.02 6.02 7.78
N ILE A 92 -7.78 6.37 9.03
CA ILE A 92 -6.78 5.69 9.86
C ILE A 92 -7.41 4.40 10.38
N LEU A 93 -6.76 3.28 10.09
CA LEU A 93 -7.19 1.96 10.55
C LEU A 93 -6.98 1.83 12.07
N GLY A 94 -7.94 1.21 12.74
CA GLY A 94 -7.85 0.93 14.16
C GLY A 94 -6.90 -0.19 14.51
N SER A 95 -6.44 -0.18 15.76
CA SER A 95 -5.44 -1.14 16.25
C SER A 95 -5.90 -2.60 16.19
N ALA A 96 -7.21 -2.87 16.21
CA ALA A 96 -7.73 -4.23 16.06
C ALA A 96 -7.44 -4.79 14.66
N ILE A 97 -7.70 -4.00 13.61
CA ILE A 97 -7.42 -4.38 12.21
C ILE A 97 -5.91 -4.52 12.00
N ILE A 98 -5.12 -3.56 12.49
CA ILE A 98 -3.66 -3.57 12.32
C ILE A 98 -3.02 -4.78 12.98
N ARG A 99 -3.50 -5.17 14.17
CA ARG A 99 -2.99 -6.37 14.87
C ARG A 99 -3.37 -7.67 14.17
N GLU A 100 -4.62 -7.78 13.69
CA GLU A 100 -5.10 -8.99 13.02
C GLU A 100 -4.39 -9.23 11.69
N TYR A 101 -4.13 -8.14 10.94
CA TYR A 101 -3.48 -8.18 9.62
C TYR A 101 -2.03 -7.67 9.66
N LYS A 102 -1.33 -7.85 10.78
CA LYS A 102 0.05 -7.39 10.95
C LYS A 102 0.98 -7.95 9.86
N GLY A 103 1.66 -7.05 9.15
CA GLY A 103 2.53 -7.42 8.02
C GLY A 103 1.79 -7.80 6.74
N MET A 104 0.47 -7.57 6.69
CA MET A 104 -0.39 -7.87 5.55
C MET A 104 -1.15 -6.63 5.05
N ILE A 105 -0.83 -5.44 5.54
CA ILE A 105 -1.43 -4.18 5.10
C ILE A 105 -0.33 -3.32 4.51
N MET A 106 -0.44 -2.96 3.23
CA MET A 106 0.44 -2.03 2.54
C MET A 106 -0.26 -0.70 2.28
N ASN A 107 0.47 0.39 2.47
CA ASN A 107 0.04 1.75 2.12
C ASN A 107 1.03 2.39 1.16
N ILE A 108 0.54 3.30 0.32
CA ILE A 108 1.34 4.22 -0.48
C ILE A 108 1.22 5.62 0.09
N HIS A 109 2.35 6.28 0.38
CA HIS A 109 2.41 7.62 0.92
C HIS A 109 3.22 8.54 0.00
N PRO A 110 2.73 9.76 -0.34
CA PRO A 110 3.33 10.64 -1.33
C PRO A 110 4.49 11.47 -0.76
N SER A 111 5.41 10.85 -0.04
CA SER A 111 6.70 11.41 0.38
C SER A 111 7.77 10.34 0.53
N LEU A 112 9.02 10.75 0.71
CA LEU A 112 10.12 9.86 1.09
C LEU A 112 10.15 9.73 2.62
N LEU A 113 9.34 8.84 3.18
CA LEU A 113 9.32 8.60 4.62
C LEU A 113 10.74 8.28 5.17
N PRO A 114 11.08 8.77 6.36
CA PRO A 114 10.23 9.36 7.40
C PRO A 114 9.94 10.86 7.22
N ALA A 115 10.30 11.49 6.10
CA ALA A 115 9.99 12.89 5.84
C ALA A 115 8.50 13.07 5.49
N PHE A 116 7.90 14.13 6.02
CA PHE A 116 6.54 14.58 5.68
C PHE A 116 5.45 13.51 5.85
N PRO A 117 5.31 12.86 7.02
CA PRO A 117 4.22 11.94 7.29
C PRO A 117 2.87 12.68 7.39
N GLY A 118 1.77 11.95 7.29
CA GLY A 118 0.41 12.47 7.44
C GLY A 118 -0.11 13.19 6.20
N LEU A 119 -1.02 14.13 6.42
CA LEU A 119 -1.75 14.79 5.32
C LEU A 119 -0.91 15.85 4.59
N SER A 120 -1.23 16.07 3.31
CA SER A 120 -0.65 17.13 2.46
C SER A 120 0.88 17.09 2.37
N ALA A 121 1.47 15.90 2.24
CA ALA A 121 2.92 15.69 2.21
C ALA A 121 3.61 16.53 1.12
N GLN A 122 2.99 16.68 -0.07
CA GLN A 122 3.52 17.48 -1.17
C GLN A 122 3.61 18.97 -0.78
N LYS A 123 2.56 19.49 -0.14
CA LYS A 123 2.54 20.87 0.37
C LYS A 123 3.61 21.07 1.45
N GLN A 124 3.80 20.10 2.34
CA GLN A 124 4.86 20.15 3.35
C GLN A 124 6.24 20.17 2.68
N ALA A 125 6.47 19.33 1.67
CA ALA A 125 7.73 19.26 0.93
C ALA A 125 8.07 20.58 0.23
N LEU A 126 7.10 21.18 -0.48
CA LEU A 126 7.25 22.50 -1.12
C LEU A 126 7.54 23.60 -0.10
N ALA A 127 6.78 23.66 0.99
CA ALA A 127 6.97 24.67 2.03
C ALA A 127 8.32 24.55 2.74
N TYR A 128 8.85 23.33 2.88
CA TYR A 128 10.16 23.09 3.47
C TYR A 128 11.31 23.46 2.50
N GLY A 129 11.07 23.41 1.19
CA GLY A 129 12.04 23.73 0.15
C GLY A 129 12.99 22.60 -0.18
N VAL A 130 12.57 21.33 -0.03
CA VAL A 130 13.39 20.18 -0.43
C VAL A 130 13.60 20.17 -1.94
N LYS A 131 14.70 19.58 -2.40
CA LYS A 131 15.01 19.44 -3.84
C LYS A 131 14.67 18.06 -4.39
N VAL A 132 14.35 17.11 -3.49
CA VAL A 132 13.92 15.75 -3.83
C VAL A 132 12.75 15.37 -2.94
N SER A 133 11.71 14.81 -3.54
CA SER A 133 10.57 14.19 -2.87
C SER A 133 10.28 12.83 -3.52
N GLY A 134 9.10 12.27 -3.36
CA GLY A 134 8.75 10.99 -3.98
C GLY A 134 7.59 10.30 -3.28
N CYS A 135 7.57 8.97 -3.39
CA CYS A 135 6.60 8.15 -2.70
C CYS A 135 7.26 6.98 -1.95
N THR A 136 6.55 6.48 -0.96
CA THR A 136 6.95 5.34 -0.15
C THR A 136 5.83 4.32 -0.09
N VAL A 137 6.13 3.07 -0.44
CA VAL A 137 5.27 1.93 -0.09
C VAL A 137 5.80 1.32 1.21
N HIS A 138 4.93 1.17 2.20
CA HIS A 138 5.30 0.64 3.50
C HIS A 138 4.20 -0.27 4.05
N PHE A 139 4.57 -1.17 4.95
CA PHE A 139 3.59 -1.88 5.77
C PHE A 139 3.00 -0.92 6.81
N VAL A 140 1.72 -1.10 7.11
CA VAL A 140 1.03 -0.29 8.12
C VAL A 140 1.30 -0.86 9.51
N ASP A 141 1.64 0.03 10.46
CA ASP A 141 1.71 -0.23 11.88
C ASP A 141 0.78 0.71 12.67
N GLU A 142 0.85 0.71 14.01
CA GLU A 142 -0.05 1.51 14.85
C GLU A 142 0.26 3.02 14.81
N GLY A 143 1.39 3.44 14.21
CA GLY A 143 1.73 4.85 14.02
C GLY A 143 1.24 5.40 12.67
N THR A 144 1.30 6.73 12.51
CA THR A 144 0.97 7.37 11.24
C THR A 144 2.20 7.35 10.33
N ASP A 145 2.14 6.57 9.25
CA ASP A 145 3.19 6.44 8.23
C ASP A 145 4.56 6.02 8.82
N THR A 146 4.54 5.24 9.90
CA THR A 146 5.75 4.83 10.62
C THR A 146 6.19 3.40 10.34
N GLY A 147 5.42 2.63 9.60
CA GLY A 147 5.67 1.21 9.39
C GLY A 147 6.88 0.89 8.50
N PRO A 148 7.25 -0.40 8.42
CA PRO A 148 8.39 -0.88 7.65
C PRO A 148 8.30 -0.55 6.16
N ILE A 149 9.35 0.09 5.62
CA ILE A 149 9.40 0.53 4.22
C ILE A 149 9.69 -0.67 3.33
N VAL A 150 8.85 -0.85 2.29
CA VAL A 150 9.02 -1.88 1.26
C VAL A 150 9.89 -1.36 0.13
N LEU A 151 9.55 -0.20 -0.43
CA LEU A 151 10.34 0.50 -1.44
C LEU A 151 9.99 1.99 -1.49
N GLN A 152 10.89 2.75 -2.10
CA GLN A 152 10.73 4.19 -2.31
C GLN A 152 11.14 4.54 -3.73
N ARG A 153 10.44 5.53 -4.31
CA ARG A 153 10.78 6.15 -5.59
C ARG A 153 10.87 7.64 -5.43
N CYS A 154 11.91 8.25 -5.98
CA CYS A 154 12.18 9.67 -5.82
C CYS A 154 11.84 10.47 -7.09
N VAL A 155 11.45 11.73 -6.90
CA VAL A 155 11.28 12.72 -7.95
C VAL A 155 12.02 14.01 -7.57
N LEU A 156 12.46 14.77 -8.57
CA LEU A 156 12.99 16.12 -8.35
C LEU A 156 11.84 17.07 -8.02
N VAL A 157 12.09 18.02 -7.11
CA VAL A 157 11.26 19.18 -6.86
C VAL A 157 11.87 20.34 -7.64
N LEU A 158 11.13 20.86 -8.61
CA LEU A 158 11.57 21.95 -9.49
C LEU A 158 11.27 23.30 -8.84
N ASP A 159 12.02 24.33 -9.24
CA ASP A 159 11.89 25.66 -8.62
C ASP A 159 10.53 26.34 -8.94
N ASP A 160 9.86 25.91 -10.01
CA ASP A 160 8.54 26.40 -10.44
C ASP A 160 7.38 25.43 -10.10
N ASP A 161 7.63 24.42 -9.26
CA ASP A 161 6.59 23.48 -8.84
C ASP A 161 5.57 24.17 -7.93
N ASP A 162 4.31 23.94 -8.24
CA ASP A 162 3.18 24.04 -7.34
C ASP A 162 2.79 22.64 -6.80
N GLU A 163 1.78 22.60 -5.92
CA GLU A 163 1.30 21.34 -5.34
C GLU A 163 0.75 20.38 -6.41
N GLU A 164 0.10 20.88 -7.44
CA GLU A 164 -0.49 20.07 -8.51
C GLU A 164 0.60 19.40 -9.37
N ARG A 165 1.61 20.14 -9.79
CA ARG A 165 2.72 19.61 -10.61
C ARG A 165 3.54 18.59 -9.86
N LEU A 166 3.90 18.87 -8.60
CA LEU A 166 4.63 17.92 -7.77
C LEU A 166 3.79 16.67 -7.51
N SER A 167 2.50 16.83 -7.18
CA SER A 167 1.59 15.70 -6.97
C SER A 167 1.44 14.82 -8.21
N ALA A 168 1.32 15.41 -9.40
CA ALA A 168 1.23 14.65 -10.64
C ALA A 168 2.49 13.82 -10.91
N ARG A 169 3.67 14.40 -10.62
CA ARG A 169 4.96 13.72 -10.79
C ARG A 169 5.13 12.58 -9.78
N ILE A 170 4.75 12.80 -8.52
CA ILE A 170 4.78 11.77 -7.49
C ILE A 170 3.79 10.65 -7.81
N LEU A 171 2.57 10.99 -8.27
CA LEU A 171 1.53 10.02 -8.62
C LEU A 171 1.99 9.08 -9.75
N ALA A 172 2.74 9.57 -10.72
CA ALA A 172 3.32 8.72 -11.76
C ALA A 172 4.26 7.66 -11.18
N GLU A 173 5.05 8.01 -10.17
CA GLU A 173 5.92 7.05 -9.48
C GLU A 173 5.12 6.12 -8.54
N GLU A 174 4.02 6.59 -7.95
CA GLU A 174 3.13 5.74 -7.14
C GLU A 174 2.53 4.60 -7.97
N HIS A 175 2.11 4.90 -9.21
CA HIS A 175 1.55 3.91 -10.14
C HIS A 175 2.55 2.82 -10.55
N ILE A 176 3.84 3.04 -10.33
CA ILE A 176 4.89 2.03 -10.53
C ILE A 176 5.24 1.35 -9.20
N ALA A 177 5.42 2.15 -8.14
CA ALA A 177 5.89 1.69 -6.85
C ALA A 177 4.92 0.72 -6.17
N LEU A 178 3.63 1.05 -6.15
CA LEU A 178 2.64 0.25 -5.45
C LEU A 178 2.45 -1.13 -6.10
N PRO A 179 2.25 -1.25 -7.43
CA PRO A 179 2.21 -2.56 -8.08
C PRO A 179 3.49 -3.37 -7.90
N GLU A 180 4.69 -2.74 -7.98
CA GLU A 180 5.95 -3.43 -7.74
C GLU A 180 6.01 -4.04 -6.33
N ALA A 181 5.63 -3.29 -5.30
CA ALA A 181 5.60 -3.77 -3.93
C ALA A 181 4.60 -4.92 -3.73
N VAL A 182 3.42 -4.82 -4.33
CA VAL A 182 2.40 -5.88 -4.31
C VAL A 182 2.92 -7.15 -5.02
N ALA A 183 3.59 -7.01 -6.17
CA ALA A 183 4.19 -8.13 -6.89
C ALA A 183 5.26 -8.84 -6.06
N LEU A 184 6.13 -8.09 -5.39
CA LEU A 184 7.15 -8.64 -4.48
C LEU A 184 6.53 -9.44 -3.33
N PHE A 185 5.45 -8.95 -2.75
CA PHE A 185 4.72 -9.67 -1.71
C PHE A 185 4.06 -10.92 -2.24
N CYS A 186 3.34 -10.83 -3.35
CA CYS A 186 2.59 -11.94 -3.94
C CYS A 186 3.48 -13.08 -4.43
N SER A 187 4.73 -12.78 -4.77
CA SER A 187 5.74 -13.77 -5.19
C SER A 187 6.67 -14.24 -4.06
N ASP A 188 6.35 -13.90 -2.80
CA ASP A 188 7.14 -14.20 -1.61
C ASP A 188 8.62 -13.76 -1.73
N GLN A 189 8.87 -12.64 -2.47
CA GLN A 189 10.21 -12.08 -2.68
C GLN A 189 10.65 -11.11 -1.60
N ILE A 190 9.81 -10.84 -0.61
CA ILE A 190 10.13 -10.00 0.54
C ILE A 190 9.81 -10.74 1.83
N THR A 191 10.60 -10.46 2.86
CA THR A 191 10.40 -10.95 4.23
C THR A 191 10.50 -9.78 5.19
N LEU A 192 9.49 -9.64 6.04
CA LEU A 192 9.49 -8.66 7.11
C LEU A 192 10.24 -9.23 8.34
N ARG A 193 11.31 -8.55 8.76
CA ARG A 193 12.04 -8.83 9.99
C ARG A 193 12.07 -7.59 10.87
N GLU A 194 11.26 -7.59 11.91
CA GLU A 194 11.04 -6.43 12.77
C GLU A 194 10.64 -5.19 11.95
N ARG A 195 11.56 -4.22 11.79
CA ARG A 195 11.35 -3.00 11.01
C ARG A 195 11.93 -3.08 9.58
N LEU A 196 12.63 -4.13 9.23
CA LEU A 196 13.29 -4.27 7.95
C LEU A 196 12.49 -5.16 7.01
N VAL A 197 12.29 -4.69 5.79
CA VAL A 197 11.79 -5.50 4.68
C VAL A 197 12.99 -5.92 3.85
N LEU A 198 13.28 -7.21 3.87
CA LEU A 198 14.42 -7.78 3.16
C LEU A 198 13.96 -8.42 1.86
N ARG A 199 14.68 -8.18 0.76
CA ARG A 199 14.47 -8.92 -0.48
C ARG A 199 15.06 -10.31 -0.33
N ASN A 200 14.24 -11.33 -0.59
CA ASN A 200 14.70 -12.72 -0.63
C ASN A 200 15.55 -12.87 -1.89
N GLN A 201 16.85 -13.14 -1.71
CA GLN A 201 17.71 -13.48 -2.84
C GLN A 201 17.17 -14.79 -3.45
N LYS A 202 16.87 -14.81 -4.74
CA LYS A 202 16.70 -16.08 -5.44
C LYS A 202 18.01 -16.84 -5.27
N PRO A 203 18.00 -18.12 -4.84
CA PRO A 203 19.21 -18.92 -4.83
C PRO A 203 19.77 -18.88 -6.27
N GLY A 204 21.00 -18.42 -6.41
CA GLY A 204 21.71 -18.44 -7.70
C GLY A 204 21.70 -19.87 -8.25
N PRO A 205 21.76 -20.09 -9.57
CA PRO A 205 21.81 -21.42 -10.15
C PRO A 205 23.01 -22.16 -9.56
N GLY A 206 22.77 -23.12 -8.64
CA GLY A 206 23.79 -23.95 -7.98
C GLY A 206 23.85 -23.87 -6.44
N GLN A 207 23.05 -23.04 -5.77
CA GLN A 207 22.96 -23.09 -4.31
C GLN A 207 21.85 -24.04 -3.85
N VAL A 208 22.27 -25.17 -3.28
CA VAL A 208 21.36 -26.14 -2.61
C VAL A 208 20.87 -25.49 -1.32
N PRO A 209 19.55 -25.51 -1.01
CA PRO A 209 19.03 -25.07 0.27
C PRO A 209 19.53 -26.02 1.35
N GLY A 210 20.33 -25.53 2.27
CA GLY A 210 20.72 -26.26 3.48
C GLY A 210 22.19 -26.60 3.61
N SER A 211 23.03 -25.59 3.88
CA SER A 211 24.24 -25.78 4.68
C SER A 211 24.42 -24.53 5.54
N MET A 212 23.81 -24.55 6.74
CA MET A 212 24.33 -23.70 7.81
C MET A 212 25.75 -24.21 8.13
N THR A 213 26.77 -23.53 7.67
CA THR A 213 28.09 -23.67 8.22
C THR A 213 28.15 -22.89 9.54
N GLU A 214 28.02 -23.61 10.64
CA GLU A 214 28.60 -23.17 11.90
C GLU A 214 30.12 -23.03 11.71
N GLY A 215 30.64 -21.89 12.09
CA GLY A 215 32.08 -21.63 12.13
C GLY A 215 32.34 -20.12 12.05
N SER A 216 32.88 -19.45 12.94
CA SER A 216 33.86 -19.65 13.98
C SER A 216 33.85 -18.43 14.88
N ARG A 217 33.91 -18.67 16.17
CA ARG A 217 34.38 -17.66 17.15
C ARG A 217 35.82 -17.28 16.83
N LEU A 218 36.08 -16.01 16.74
CA LEU A 218 37.28 -15.33 17.26
C LEU A 218 36.93 -13.91 17.64
#